data_b8bafd6e98c67acf868744113962b891
#
_entry.id   b8bafd6e98c67acf868744113962b891
#
_cell.length_a   1.000
_cell.length_b   1.000
_cell.length_c   1.000
_cell.angle_alpha   90.00
_cell.angle_beta   90.00
_cell.angle_gamma   90.00
#
_symmetry.space_group_name_H-M   'P 1'
#
loop_
_entity.id
_entity.type
_entity.pdbx_description
1 polymer ?
#
loop_
_entity_poly.entity_id
_entity_poly.type
_entity_poly.pdbx_seq_one_letter_code
_entity_poly.pdbx_strand_id
1 'polypeptide(L)'
;KKYFGTVVSPEDNKFGALNTAAWSGGSFVYVPKGVHVDIPLQAYFRINTPAMGQFERTLIIADEGSYVHYVEGCTAPIWSEDSLHAAIVEIIVEKHARVRYTTVQNWSNNVYNLVTQRAYVREGGTMEWVDGNIGSKATMKYPACILAEPYAKAETMSLGFAGKGQYQDTGAKMIHLAPHTSST
;
A
#
# COMPACT_ATOMS: atom_id res chain seq x y z
N LYS A 1 -15.69 9.88 3.79
CA LYS A 1 -15.54 11.01 2.84
C LYS A 1 -14.39 11.96 3.21
N LYS A 2 -14.06 12.18 4.49
CA LYS A 2 -13.02 13.16 4.92
C LYS A 2 -11.60 12.76 4.47
N TYR A 3 -11.29 11.48 4.40
CA TYR A 3 -9.93 10.96 4.16
C TYR A 3 -9.78 10.16 2.86
N PHE A 4 -10.87 9.62 2.33
CA PHE A 4 -10.85 8.79 1.14
C PHE A 4 -10.51 9.60 -0.11
N GLY A 5 -9.50 9.17 -0.86
CA GLY A 5 -9.05 9.86 -2.07
C GLY A 5 -8.24 11.13 -1.83
N THR A 6 -7.77 11.35 -0.60
CA THR A 6 -7.02 12.58 -0.24
C THR A 6 -5.50 12.41 -0.33
N VAL A 7 -5.01 11.18 -0.24
CA VAL A 7 -3.58 10.87 -0.33
C VAL A 7 -3.22 10.38 -1.74
N VAL A 8 -4.10 9.62 -2.37
CA VAL A 8 -3.99 9.21 -3.77
C VAL A 8 -5.24 9.65 -4.52
N SER A 9 -5.15 10.75 -5.27
CA SER A 9 -6.26 11.26 -6.07
C SER A 9 -6.42 10.50 -7.39
N PRO A 10 -7.60 10.55 -8.05
CA PRO A 10 -7.77 9.99 -9.39
C PRO A 10 -6.87 10.64 -10.45
N GLU A 11 -6.37 11.84 -10.20
CA GLU A 11 -5.49 12.59 -11.10
C GLU A 11 -4.01 12.21 -10.96
N ASP A 12 -3.67 11.40 -9.96
CA ASP A 12 -2.29 11.01 -9.66
C ASP A 12 -1.63 10.25 -10.82
N ASN A 13 -2.34 9.26 -11.35
CA ASN A 13 -1.93 8.48 -12.51
C ASN A 13 -3.12 7.70 -13.09
N LYS A 14 -2.94 7.10 -14.27
CA LYS A 14 -4.00 6.37 -14.97
C LYS A 14 -4.58 5.18 -14.16
N PHE A 15 -3.79 4.52 -13.32
CA PHE A 15 -4.24 3.41 -12.48
C PHE A 15 -5.00 3.91 -11.26
N GLY A 16 -4.62 5.09 -10.72
CA GLY A 16 -5.38 5.82 -9.73
C GLY A 16 -6.77 6.20 -10.24
N ALA A 17 -6.86 6.72 -11.46
CA ALA A 17 -8.13 7.02 -12.12
C ALA A 17 -8.97 5.76 -12.33
N LEU A 18 -8.37 4.69 -12.88
CA LEU A 18 -9.04 3.42 -13.12
C LEU A 18 -9.57 2.78 -11.82
N ASN A 19 -8.73 2.71 -10.78
CA ASN A 19 -9.17 2.20 -9.48
C ASN A 19 -10.31 3.05 -8.92
N THR A 20 -10.21 4.37 -8.98
CA THR A 20 -11.27 5.27 -8.46
C THR A 20 -12.61 5.07 -9.17
N ALA A 21 -12.59 4.75 -10.47
CA ALA A 21 -13.80 4.48 -11.24
C ALA A 21 -14.39 3.08 -11.01
N ALA A 22 -13.55 2.08 -10.72
CA ALA A 22 -13.94 0.67 -10.76
C ALA A 22 -13.78 -0.08 -9.42
N TRP A 23 -13.27 0.55 -8.35
CA TRP A 23 -13.07 -0.13 -7.07
C TRP A 23 -14.37 -0.66 -6.50
N SER A 24 -14.33 -1.87 -5.98
CA SER A 24 -15.53 -2.56 -5.46
C SER A 24 -15.31 -3.22 -4.10
N GLY A 25 -14.15 -3.02 -3.48
CA GLY A 25 -13.81 -3.58 -2.19
C GLY A 25 -12.49 -3.04 -1.67
N GLY A 26 -12.09 -3.52 -0.50
CA GLY A 26 -10.87 -3.11 0.18
C GLY A 26 -11.02 -3.14 1.70
N SER A 27 -10.03 -2.62 2.39
CA SER A 27 -10.03 -2.56 3.85
C SER A 27 -10.19 -1.11 4.32
N PHE A 28 -10.96 -0.94 5.39
CA PHE A 28 -11.03 0.33 6.12
C PHE A 28 -10.65 0.09 7.57
N VAL A 29 -9.59 0.75 8.03
CA VAL A 29 -9.09 0.67 9.41
C VAL A 29 -8.99 2.07 9.98
N TYR A 30 -9.66 2.29 11.12
CA TYR A 30 -9.48 3.48 11.94
C TYR A 30 -9.04 3.06 13.33
N VAL A 31 -7.88 3.55 13.75
CA VAL A 31 -7.35 3.30 15.11
C VAL A 31 -7.48 4.58 15.91
N PRO A 32 -8.31 4.59 16.96
CA PRO A 32 -8.54 5.79 17.77
C PRO A 32 -7.27 6.29 18.47
N LYS A 33 -7.29 7.55 18.84
CA LYS A 33 -6.21 8.23 19.58
C LYS A 33 -5.71 7.41 20.76
N GLY A 34 -4.39 7.20 20.84
CA GLY A 34 -3.70 6.52 21.92
C GLY A 34 -3.94 5.00 21.98
N VAL A 35 -4.70 4.43 21.05
CA VAL A 35 -4.93 2.97 21.01
C VAL A 35 -3.74 2.25 20.40
N HIS A 36 -3.25 1.24 21.09
CA HIS A 36 -2.22 0.33 20.62
C HIS A 36 -2.85 -1.02 20.26
N VAL A 37 -2.78 -1.40 18.99
CA VAL A 37 -3.33 -2.68 18.51
C VAL A 37 -2.21 -3.72 18.60
N ASP A 38 -2.29 -4.61 19.59
CA ASP A 38 -1.23 -5.57 19.90
C ASP A 38 -1.12 -6.71 18.87
N ILE A 39 -2.26 -7.09 18.27
CA ILE A 39 -2.33 -8.20 17.32
C ILE A 39 -2.37 -7.62 15.90
N PRO A 40 -1.51 -8.07 14.96
CA PRO A 40 -1.57 -7.63 13.59
C PRO A 40 -2.95 -7.91 12.96
N LEU A 41 -3.54 -6.88 12.36
CA LEU A 41 -4.73 -7.05 11.54
C LEU A 41 -4.33 -7.68 10.22
N GLN A 42 -5.13 -8.62 9.71
CA GLN A 42 -4.80 -9.34 8.48
C GLN A 42 -5.94 -9.26 7.47
N ALA A 43 -5.58 -9.04 6.20
CA ALA A 43 -6.46 -9.21 5.06
C ALA A 43 -5.79 -10.09 4.00
N TYR A 44 -6.62 -10.83 3.28
CA TYR A 44 -6.15 -11.69 2.21
C TYR A 44 -7.03 -11.49 0.97
N PHE A 45 -6.40 -11.05 -0.12
CA PHE A 45 -7.07 -10.81 -1.39
C PHE A 45 -6.67 -11.87 -2.42
N ARG A 46 -7.67 -12.40 -3.12
CA ARG A 46 -7.45 -13.43 -4.12
C ARG A 46 -8.27 -13.16 -5.37
N ILE A 47 -7.63 -13.18 -6.54
CA ILE A 47 -8.34 -13.19 -7.82
C ILE A 47 -8.85 -14.62 -8.05
N ASN A 48 -10.17 -14.82 -8.07
CA ASN A 48 -10.79 -16.16 -8.18
C ASN A 48 -11.38 -16.46 -9.54
N THR A 49 -11.31 -15.54 -10.50
CA THR A 49 -11.92 -15.68 -11.82
C THR A 49 -10.91 -15.30 -12.90
N PRO A 50 -10.78 -16.08 -13.99
CA PRO A 50 -9.89 -15.76 -15.11
C PRO A 50 -10.34 -14.48 -15.83
N ALA A 51 -9.41 -13.81 -16.51
CA ALA A 51 -9.63 -12.58 -17.30
C ALA A 51 -10.31 -11.43 -16.52
N MET A 52 -10.10 -11.37 -15.21
CA MET A 52 -10.71 -10.35 -14.34
C MET A 52 -9.69 -9.33 -13.86
N GLY A 53 -10.17 -8.10 -13.67
CA GLY A 53 -9.46 -7.07 -12.91
C GLY A 53 -9.89 -7.08 -11.43
N GLN A 54 -8.92 -6.92 -10.55
CA GLN A 54 -9.16 -6.65 -9.12
C GLN A 54 -8.75 -5.22 -8.81
N PHE A 55 -9.71 -4.44 -8.34
CA PHE A 55 -9.55 -3.01 -8.03
C PHE A 55 -9.92 -2.79 -6.57
N GLU A 56 -8.97 -2.97 -5.69
CA GLU A 56 -9.18 -2.77 -4.26
C GLU A 56 -8.64 -1.42 -3.80
N ARG A 57 -9.25 -0.89 -2.74
CA ARG A 57 -8.81 0.36 -2.14
C ARG A 57 -8.80 0.24 -0.62
N THR A 58 -7.62 0.25 -0.05
CA THR A 58 -7.39 0.18 1.39
C THR A 58 -7.15 1.57 1.94
N LEU A 59 -7.85 1.93 3.02
CA LEU A 59 -7.65 3.17 3.76
C LEU A 59 -7.38 2.86 5.23
N ILE A 60 -6.22 3.27 5.72
CA ILE A 60 -5.83 3.13 7.13
C ILE A 60 -5.60 4.52 7.72
N ILE A 61 -6.23 4.78 8.86
CA ILE A 61 -6.06 6.01 9.62
C ILE A 61 -5.64 5.63 11.03
N ALA A 62 -4.42 5.98 11.40
CA ALA A 62 -3.90 5.86 12.76
C ALA A 62 -3.95 7.24 13.40
N ASP A 63 -4.87 7.43 14.36
CA ASP A 63 -5.06 8.69 15.05
C ASP A 63 -3.91 8.97 16.02
N GLU A 64 -3.83 10.15 16.58
CA GLU A 64 -2.72 10.64 17.39
C GLU A 64 -2.24 9.63 18.44
N GLY A 65 -0.94 9.32 18.43
CA GLY A 65 -0.30 8.42 19.39
C GLY A 65 -0.74 6.96 19.30
N SER A 66 -1.46 6.57 18.26
CA SER A 66 -1.91 5.19 18.06
C SER A 66 -0.87 4.32 17.33
N TYR A 67 -1.05 3.01 17.43
CA TYR A 67 -0.23 2.03 16.71
C TYR A 67 -1.08 0.94 16.07
N VAL A 68 -0.73 0.56 14.85
CA VAL A 68 -1.28 -0.62 14.20
C VAL A 68 -0.25 -1.28 13.26
N HIS A 69 -0.25 -2.59 13.27
CA HIS A 69 0.39 -3.43 12.26
C HIS A 69 -0.69 -4.07 11.39
N TYR A 70 -0.68 -3.76 10.09
CA TYR A 70 -1.57 -4.36 9.12
C TYR A 70 -0.78 -5.26 8.16
N VAL A 71 -1.26 -6.47 7.95
CA VAL A 71 -0.65 -7.48 7.09
C VAL A 71 -1.59 -7.81 5.94
N GLU A 72 -1.10 -7.70 4.72
CA GLU A 72 -1.87 -8.01 3.52
C GLU A 72 -1.20 -9.12 2.72
N GLY A 73 -1.97 -10.14 2.38
CA GLY A 73 -1.58 -11.19 1.46
C GLY A 73 -2.38 -11.09 0.17
N CYS A 74 -1.69 -11.14 -0.98
CA CYS A 74 -2.34 -11.14 -2.29
C CYS A 74 -1.85 -12.30 -3.14
N THR A 75 -2.77 -12.99 -3.82
CA THR A 75 -2.43 -14.11 -4.70
C THR A 75 -3.47 -14.30 -5.81
N ALA A 76 -3.07 -15.01 -6.87
CA ALA A 76 -3.97 -15.50 -7.90
C ALA A 76 -3.57 -16.93 -8.29
N PRO A 77 -4.52 -17.80 -8.65
CA PRO A 77 -4.24 -19.06 -9.34
C PRO A 77 -3.61 -18.79 -10.72
N ILE A 78 -3.00 -19.84 -11.27
CA ILE A 78 -2.49 -19.78 -12.65
C ILE A 78 -3.66 -19.97 -13.61
N TRP A 79 -3.93 -18.95 -14.43
CA TRP A 79 -4.91 -18.98 -15.51
C TRP A 79 -4.21 -18.88 -16.86
N SER A 80 -4.89 -19.28 -17.93
CA SER A 80 -4.39 -19.14 -19.31
C SER A 80 -4.43 -17.68 -19.82
N GLU A 81 -5.22 -16.84 -19.19
CA GLU A 81 -5.47 -15.46 -19.59
C GLU A 81 -4.85 -14.46 -18.60
N ASP A 82 -4.47 -13.29 -19.10
CA ASP A 82 -3.92 -12.24 -18.29
C ASP A 82 -4.97 -11.65 -17.34
N SER A 83 -4.54 -11.26 -16.16
CA SER A 83 -5.36 -10.59 -15.15
C SER A 83 -4.68 -9.30 -14.69
N LEU A 84 -5.47 -8.34 -14.26
CA LEU A 84 -5.00 -7.05 -13.76
C LEU A 84 -5.32 -6.91 -12.27
N HIS A 85 -4.28 -6.65 -11.48
CA HIS A 85 -4.42 -6.15 -10.11
C HIS A 85 -3.99 -4.68 -10.07
N ALA A 86 -4.92 -3.78 -9.79
CA ALA A 86 -4.67 -2.35 -9.67
C ALA A 86 -5.24 -1.83 -8.36
N ALA A 87 -4.46 -1.95 -7.30
CA ALA A 87 -4.85 -1.54 -5.96
C ALA A 87 -4.37 -0.14 -5.60
N ILE A 88 -5.08 0.50 -4.69
CA ILE A 88 -4.66 1.73 -4.02
C ILE A 88 -4.63 1.51 -2.52
N VAL A 89 -3.53 1.91 -1.88
CA VAL A 89 -3.41 1.96 -0.43
C VAL A 89 -3.12 3.40 0.01
N GLU A 90 -4.02 3.94 0.81
CA GLU A 90 -3.89 5.26 1.43
C GLU A 90 -3.72 5.09 2.94
N ILE A 91 -2.65 5.66 3.49
CA ILE A 91 -2.40 5.61 4.93
C ILE A 91 -2.23 7.03 5.46
N ILE A 92 -2.93 7.34 6.55
CA ILE A 92 -2.80 8.58 7.27
C ILE A 92 -2.25 8.27 8.66
N VAL A 93 -1.06 8.77 8.92
CA VAL A 93 -0.36 8.61 10.19
C VAL A 93 -0.42 9.96 10.90
N GLU A 94 -1.32 10.09 11.85
CA GLU A 94 -1.49 11.32 12.62
C GLU A 94 -0.33 11.52 13.59
N LYS A 95 -0.31 12.65 14.28
CA LYS A 95 0.77 13.06 15.20
C LYS A 95 1.18 11.94 16.16
N HIS A 96 2.48 11.60 16.19
CA HIS A 96 3.09 10.57 17.04
C HIS A 96 2.50 9.16 16.87
N ALA A 97 1.67 8.92 15.85
CA ALA A 97 1.17 7.60 15.55
C ALA A 97 2.24 6.77 14.81
N ARG A 98 2.05 5.46 14.82
CA ARG A 98 2.92 4.53 14.09
C ARG A 98 2.08 3.51 13.34
N VAL A 99 2.37 3.34 12.06
CA VAL A 99 1.77 2.31 11.23
C VAL A 99 2.86 1.44 10.63
N ARG A 100 2.73 0.12 10.79
CA ARG A 100 3.48 -0.86 10.03
C ARG A 100 2.55 -1.54 9.05
N TYR A 101 2.89 -1.50 7.77
CA TYR A 101 2.16 -2.17 6.70
C TYR A 101 3.05 -3.23 6.08
N THR A 102 2.68 -4.47 6.24
CA THR A 102 3.40 -5.60 5.63
C THR A 102 2.58 -6.18 4.50
N THR A 103 3.15 -6.31 3.31
CA THR A 103 2.50 -7.01 2.21
C THR A 103 3.37 -8.14 1.69
N VAL A 104 2.72 -9.28 1.42
CA VAL A 104 3.32 -10.40 0.73
C VAL A 104 2.47 -10.71 -0.50
N GLN A 105 3.02 -10.39 -1.67
CA GLN A 105 2.36 -10.59 -2.94
C GLN A 105 3.03 -11.75 -3.68
N ASN A 106 2.28 -12.80 -3.94
CA ASN A 106 2.73 -13.98 -4.66
C ASN A 106 1.76 -14.25 -5.83
N TRP A 107 2.07 -13.61 -6.95
CA TRP A 107 1.23 -13.62 -8.13
C TRP A 107 1.68 -14.67 -9.16
N SER A 108 0.74 -15.25 -9.87
CA SER A 108 1.02 -16.07 -11.05
C SER A 108 1.58 -15.22 -12.21
N ASN A 109 2.24 -15.89 -13.17
CA ASN A 109 2.98 -15.25 -14.27
C ASN A 109 2.10 -14.53 -15.31
N ASN A 110 0.79 -14.55 -15.16
CA ASN A 110 -0.18 -13.90 -16.01
C ASN A 110 -0.82 -12.65 -15.37
N VAL A 111 -0.33 -12.21 -14.20
CA VAL A 111 -0.88 -11.06 -13.50
C VAL A 111 -0.03 -9.81 -13.74
N TYR A 112 -0.69 -8.72 -14.18
CA TYR A 112 -0.14 -7.37 -14.10
C TYR A 112 -0.50 -6.80 -12.73
N ASN A 113 0.52 -6.49 -11.94
CA ASN A 113 0.39 -6.00 -10.57
C ASN A 113 0.81 -4.53 -10.49
N LEU A 114 -0.15 -3.63 -10.59
CA LEU A 114 0.05 -2.19 -10.74
C LEU A 114 -0.57 -1.47 -9.54
N VAL A 115 0.24 -1.26 -8.50
CA VAL A 115 -0.22 -0.80 -7.19
C VAL A 115 0.31 0.59 -6.86
N THR A 116 -0.57 1.45 -6.38
CA THR A 116 -0.19 2.75 -5.82
C THR A 116 -0.37 2.73 -4.31
N GLN A 117 0.73 2.87 -3.57
CA GLN A 117 0.73 2.92 -2.11
C GLN A 117 1.31 4.25 -1.65
N ARG A 118 0.58 4.95 -0.77
CA ARG A 118 1.05 6.22 -0.25
C ARG A 118 0.60 6.47 1.18
N ALA A 119 1.55 6.91 2.00
CA ALA A 119 1.30 7.37 3.36
C ALA A 119 1.52 8.87 3.48
N TYR A 120 0.66 9.54 4.22
CA TYR A 120 0.81 10.91 4.66
C TYR A 120 1.14 10.90 6.16
N VAL A 121 2.34 11.39 6.51
CA VAL A 121 2.89 11.26 7.87
C VAL A 121 3.03 12.63 8.50
N ARG A 122 2.33 12.81 9.61
CA ARG A 122 2.32 14.04 10.39
C ARG A 122 3.42 14.09 11.44
N GLU A 123 3.44 15.14 12.24
CA GLU A 123 4.47 15.45 13.25
C GLU A 123 4.82 14.23 14.12
N GLY A 124 6.11 13.86 14.12
CA GLY A 124 6.62 12.74 14.92
C GLY A 124 6.03 11.36 14.60
N GLY A 125 5.17 11.28 13.58
CA GLY A 125 4.59 10.01 13.12
C GLY A 125 5.64 9.10 12.45
N THR A 126 5.39 7.80 12.43
CA THR A 126 6.28 6.81 11.82
C THR A 126 5.51 5.88 10.90
N MET A 127 5.95 5.77 9.66
CA MET A 127 5.44 4.80 8.69
C MET A 127 6.49 3.75 8.34
N GLU A 128 6.12 2.49 8.41
CA GLU A 128 6.97 1.37 8.03
C GLU A 128 6.30 0.55 6.93
N TRP A 129 6.94 0.50 5.76
CA TRP A 129 6.58 -0.40 4.67
C TRP A 129 7.47 -1.64 4.69
N VAL A 130 6.87 -2.82 4.75
CA VAL A 130 7.55 -4.12 4.56
C VAL A 130 6.90 -4.82 3.40
N ASP A 131 7.64 -5.00 2.31
CA ASP A 131 7.08 -5.30 1.01
C ASP A 131 7.78 -6.48 0.33
N GLY A 132 7.08 -7.61 0.16
CA GLY A 132 7.56 -8.77 -0.55
C GLY A 132 6.80 -8.96 -1.87
N ASN A 133 7.50 -8.82 -3.01
CA ASN A 133 6.93 -8.95 -4.34
C ASN A 133 7.53 -10.15 -5.06
N ILE A 134 6.72 -11.18 -5.26
CA ILE A 134 7.11 -12.45 -5.88
C ILE A 134 6.16 -12.76 -7.03
N GLY A 135 6.70 -13.24 -8.13
CA GLY A 135 5.89 -13.61 -9.29
C GLY A 135 5.47 -12.43 -10.12
N SER A 136 4.23 -12.49 -10.64
CA SER A 136 3.60 -11.58 -11.62
C SER A 136 4.26 -11.61 -13.01
N LYS A 137 3.53 -11.20 -14.03
CA LYS A 137 4.07 -10.90 -15.37
C LYS A 137 4.83 -9.58 -15.36
N ALA A 138 4.25 -8.57 -14.73
CA ALA A 138 4.90 -7.31 -14.47
C ALA A 138 4.36 -6.71 -13.17
N THR A 139 5.25 -6.28 -12.28
CA THR A 139 4.91 -5.49 -11.10
C THR A 139 5.44 -4.06 -11.29
N MET A 140 4.60 -3.08 -11.00
CA MET A 140 5.01 -1.70 -10.78
C MET A 140 4.46 -1.24 -9.44
N LYS A 141 5.35 -1.05 -8.46
CA LYS A 141 4.96 -0.75 -7.09
C LYS A 141 6.03 0.04 -6.35
N TYR A 142 5.68 1.25 -5.95
CA TYR A 142 6.55 2.17 -5.23
C TYR A 142 5.84 2.68 -3.96
N PRO A 143 5.97 1.98 -2.83
CA PRO A 143 5.51 2.53 -1.56
C PRO A 143 6.09 3.92 -1.34
N ALA A 144 5.23 4.88 -1.11
CA ALA A 144 5.61 6.28 -0.97
C ALA A 144 5.22 6.82 0.40
N CYS A 145 6.06 7.72 0.95
CA CYS A 145 5.75 8.48 2.15
C CYS A 145 5.90 9.98 1.88
N ILE A 146 4.87 10.74 2.25
CA ILE A 146 4.93 12.19 2.34
C ILE A 146 5.17 12.51 3.81
N LEU A 147 6.40 12.92 4.14
CA LEU A 147 6.81 13.36 5.46
C LEU A 147 6.46 14.84 5.58
N ALA A 148 5.20 15.10 5.96
CA ALA A 148 4.55 16.39 5.79
C ALA A 148 4.84 17.38 6.91
N GLU A 149 5.18 16.90 8.10
CA GLU A 149 5.37 17.72 9.30
C GLU A 149 6.67 17.36 10.02
N PRO A 150 7.19 18.22 10.92
CA PRO A 150 8.48 17.99 11.57
C PRO A 150 8.57 16.66 12.32
N TYR A 151 9.77 16.06 12.30
CA TYR A 151 10.10 14.81 12.97
C TYR A 151 9.36 13.57 12.43
N ALA A 152 8.61 13.67 11.32
CA ALA A 152 8.02 12.52 10.66
C ALA A 152 9.11 11.57 10.14
N LYS A 153 8.85 10.26 10.24
CA LYS A 153 9.79 9.20 9.87
C LYS A 153 9.16 8.18 8.94
N ALA A 154 9.97 7.62 8.05
CA ALA A 154 9.57 6.51 7.21
C ALA A 154 10.69 5.48 7.04
N GLU A 155 10.29 4.21 7.00
CA GLU A 155 11.19 3.10 6.69
C GLU A 155 10.57 2.25 5.60
N THR A 156 11.38 1.79 4.65
CA THR A 156 10.91 0.85 3.62
C THR A 156 11.89 -0.31 3.48
N MET A 157 11.38 -1.50 3.69
CA MET A 157 12.07 -2.75 3.38
C MET A 157 11.31 -3.43 2.25
N SER A 158 11.87 -3.43 1.05
CA SER A 158 11.23 -4.03 -0.13
C SER A 158 12.10 -5.12 -0.73
N LEU A 159 11.48 -6.27 -0.98
CA LEU A 159 12.08 -7.39 -1.69
C LEU A 159 11.33 -7.64 -2.99
N GLY A 160 12.05 -7.65 -4.11
CA GLY A 160 11.55 -8.07 -5.41
C GLY A 160 12.25 -9.33 -5.88
N PHE A 161 11.48 -10.36 -6.28
CA PHE A 161 12.04 -11.57 -6.86
C PHE A 161 11.36 -11.85 -8.20
N ALA A 162 12.13 -11.76 -9.29
CA ALA A 162 11.68 -12.00 -10.66
C ALA A 162 12.23 -13.33 -11.20
N GLY A 163 11.36 -14.21 -11.63
CA GLY A 163 11.71 -15.40 -12.39
C GLY A 163 11.86 -15.13 -13.89
N LYS A 164 12.05 -16.18 -14.69
CA LYS A 164 12.19 -16.06 -16.16
C LYS A 164 10.93 -15.43 -16.78
N GLY A 165 11.11 -14.35 -17.54
CA GLY A 165 10.05 -13.65 -18.27
C GLY A 165 9.19 -12.72 -17.38
N GLN A 166 9.58 -12.49 -16.15
CA GLN A 166 8.91 -11.59 -15.23
C GLN A 166 9.65 -10.25 -15.12
N TYR A 167 8.89 -9.19 -14.82
CA TYR A 167 9.43 -7.84 -14.62
C TYR A 167 9.01 -7.32 -13.25
N GLN A 168 10.00 -6.90 -12.45
CA GLN A 168 9.78 -6.27 -11.16
C GLN A 168 10.34 -4.86 -11.20
N ASP A 169 9.46 -3.88 -11.29
CA ASP A 169 9.77 -2.46 -11.17
C ASP A 169 9.26 -1.98 -9.81
N THR A 170 10.08 -2.18 -8.80
CA THR A 170 9.76 -1.92 -7.38
C THR A 170 10.81 -1.03 -6.73
N GLY A 171 10.39 -0.21 -5.81
CA GLY A 171 11.27 0.70 -5.09
C GLY A 171 10.55 1.44 -3.98
N ALA A 172 11.08 2.57 -3.56
CA ALA A 172 10.47 3.44 -2.58
C ALA A 172 10.54 4.89 -3.04
N LYS A 173 9.59 5.71 -2.58
CA LYS A 173 9.58 7.15 -2.83
C LYS A 173 9.36 7.91 -1.53
N MET A 174 10.33 8.74 -1.15
CA MET A 174 10.26 9.56 0.05
C MET A 174 10.21 11.04 -0.32
N ILE A 175 9.21 11.74 0.20
CA ILE A 175 8.97 13.17 -0.06
C ILE A 175 9.05 13.89 1.28
N HIS A 176 10.13 14.64 1.50
CA HIS A 176 10.35 15.40 2.72
C HIS A 176 9.85 16.83 2.52
N LEU A 177 8.76 17.21 3.21
CA LEU A 177 8.16 18.55 3.13
C LEU A 177 8.46 19.43 4.35
N ALA A 178 8.96 18.83 5.43
CA ALA A 178 9.21 19.51 6.69
C ALA A 178 10.64 19.26 7.20
N PRO A 179 11.17 20.12 8.09
CA PRO A 179 12.47 19.93 8.70
C PRO A 179 12.48 18.73 9.67
N HIS A 180 13.68 18.22 9.95
CA HIS A 180 13.93 17.12 10.89
C HIS A 180 13.21 15.81 10.55
N THR A 181 12.84 15.60 9.29
CA THR A 181 12.28 14.34 8.82
C THR A 181 13.40 13.37 8.41
N SER A 182 13.16 12.08 8.56
CA SER A 182 14.13 11.02 8.21
C SER A 182 13.49 9.86 7.49
N SER A 183 14.25 9.21 6.61
CA SER A 183 13.81 7.99 5.93
C SER A 183 14.98 7.04 5.64
N THR A 184 14.71 5.74 5.65
CA THR A 184 15.61 4.64 5.27
C THR A 184 14.90 3.64 4.37
#